data_7f45a749205d2e1a379186c2ab291153
#
_entry.id   7f45a749205d2e1a379186c2ab291153
#
_cell.length_a   1.000
_cell.length_b   1.000
_cell.length_c   1.000
_cell.angle_alpha   90.00
_cell.angle_beta   90.00
_cell.angle_gamma   90.00
#
_symmetry.space_group_name_H-M   'P 1'
#
loop_
_entity.id
_entity.type
_entity.pdbx_description
1 polymer ?
#
loop_
_entity_poly.entity_id
_entity_poly.type
_entity_poly.pdbx_seq_one_letter_code
_entity_poly.pdbx_strand_id
1 'polypeptide(L)'
;MTNHEVVRALWLGTLIGIVAGVGAILFTESIAFAGDQMLGRLAGFYPPNPIGEGSPDYSGPTRRWALPLVLGLGGFLSGLLVFTFAPEAEGHGTDAAIDAFHNKGGRARWQVIPVKLVASALTIGSGGAAGREGPTAQIGGTFGSVLADKLGLDAAQRRRALAAGMGAGIGAIFRAPLGGAMMAAEVLYVHDFESDVILLGLISSIVSYSIFGSYFSFEPMFGNTAGFTFSHVSEIPYYCVVGAVCGLMGLLYVKSFYGTTALFHKLPLPRIFKPMVGGIAAGIIGFAAPEAIHVRSEERRVGKECRSRWS
;
A
#
# COMPACT_ATOMS: atom_id res chain seq x y z
N MET A 1 12.57 10.42 -29.04
CA MET A 1 11.94 9.09 -29.11
C MET A 1 11.55 8.80 -30.56
N THR A 2 11.91 7.63 -31.07
CA THR A 2 11.49 7.16 -32.38
C THR A 2 10.04 6.64 -32.33
N ASN A 3 9.31 6.63 -33.45
CA ASN A 3 7.95 6.08 -33.49
C ASN A 3 7.87 4.63 -32.95
N HIS A 4 8.93 3.87 -33.12
CA HIS A 4 9.06 2.49 -32.60
C HIS A 4 9.11 2.44 -31.07
N GLU A 5 9.79 3.37 -30.43
CA GLU A 5 9.88 3.46 -28.95
C GLU A 5 8.55 3.87 -28.33
N VAL A 6 7.81 4.77 -28.98
CA VAL A 6 6.46 5.19 -28.53
C VAL A 6 5.49 4.01 -28.61
N VAL A 7 5.43 3.31 -29.73
CA VAL A 7 4.56 2.14 -29.91
C VAL A 7 4.89 1.04 -28.89
N ARG A 8 6.18 0.82 -28.63
CA ARG A 8 6.62 -0.16 -27.62
C ARG A 8 6.22 0.26 -26.21
N ALA A 9 6.37 1.54 -25.87
CA ALA A 9 5.95 2.07 -24.56
C ALA A 9 4.44 1.94 -24.37
N LEU A 10 3.64 2.22 -25.41
CA LEU A 10 2.18 2.04 -25.38
C LEU A 10 1.79 0.59 -25.12
N TRP A 11 2.36 -0.36 -25.84
CA TRP A 11 2.08 -1.79 -25.70
C TRP A 11 2.49 -2.31 -24.31
N LEU A 12 3.72 -2.06 -23.93
CA LEU A 12 4.28 -2.53 -22.66
C LEU A 12 3.54 -1.89 -21.48
N GLY A 13 3.31 -0.57 -21.53
CA GLY A 13 2.58 0.16 -20.50
C GLY A 13 1.14 -0.33 -20.34
N THR A 14 0.45 -0.61 -21.46
CA THR A 14 -0.90 -1.16 -21.42
C THR A 14 -0.94 -2.53 -20.76
N LEU A 15 -0.03 -3.44 -21.11
CA LEU A 15 0.04 -4.78 -20.51
C LEU A 15 0.37 -4.71 -19.02
N ILE A 16 1.35 -3.88 -18.63
CA ILE A 16 1.69 -3.67 -17.22
C ILE A 16 0.47 -3.10 -16.48
N GLY A 17 -0.20 -2.10 -17.05
CA GLY A 17 -1.36 -1.47 -16.46
C GLY A 17 -2.54 -2.42 -16.27
N ILE A 18 -2.83 -3.28 -17.25
CA ILE A 18 -3.89 -4.29 -17.14
C ILE A 18 -3.65 -5.20 -15.94
N VAL A 19 -2.45 -5.77 -15.84
CA VAL A 19 -2.19 -6.74 -14.78
C VAL A 19 -2.01 -6.07 -13.42
N ALA A 20 -1.45 -4.87 -13.36
CA ALA A 20 -1.38 -4.10 -12.12
C ALA A 20 -2.78 -3.72 -11.62
N GLY A 21 -3.70 -3.32 -12.51
CA GLY A 21 -5.09 -3.00 -12.17
C GLY A 21 -5.86 -4.21 -11.65
N VAL A 22 -5.78 -5.35 -12.35
CA VAL A 22 -6.37 -6.62 -11.90
C VAL A 22 -5.73 -7.06 -10.58
N GLY A 23 -4.40 -6.96 -10.45
CA GLY A 23 -3.69 -7.28 -9.21
C GLY A 23 -4.14 -6.42 -8.03
N ALA A 24 -4.38 -5.13 -8.25
CA ALA A 24 -4.91 -4.21 -7.24
C ALA A 24 -6.34 -4.58 -6.81
N ILE A 25 -7.21 -4.98 -7.76
CA ILE A 25 -8.57 -5.47 -7.46
C ILE A 25 -8.48 -6.74 -6.60
N LEU A 26 -7.73 -7.74 -7.06
CA LEU A 26 -7.58 -9.02 -6.34
C LEU A 26 -7.00 -8.80 -4.94
N PHE A 27 -6.07 -7.88 -4.78
CA PHE A 27 -5.49 -7.57 -3.49
C PHE A 27 -6.49 -6.88 -2.55
N THR A 28 -7.25 -5.91 -3.05
CA THR A 28 -8.30 -5.23 -2.26
C THR A 28 -9.38 -6.21 -1.81
N GLU A 29 -9.87 -7.06 -2.71
CA GLU A 29 -10.84 -8.12 -2.38
C GLU A 29 -10.26 -9.14 -1.39
N SER A 30 -8.99 -9.49 -1.53
CA SER A 30 -8.32 -10.41 -0.58
C SER A 30 -8.22 -9.82 0.83
N ILE A 31 -7.97 -8.50 0.95
CA ILE A 31 -7.99 -7.80 2.24
C ILE A 31 -9.40 -7.81 2.82
N ALA A 32 -10.42 -7.49 2.02
CA ALA A 32 -11.81 -7.48 2.47
C ALA A 32 -12.26 -8.87 2.93
N PHE A 33 -11.93 -9.90 2.15
CA PHE A 33 -12.21 -11.30 2.51
C PHE A 33 -11.51 -11.71 3.81
N ALA A 34 -10.20 -11.46 3.92
CA ALA A 34 -9.44 -11.77 5.14
C ALA A 34 -9.97 -10.99 6.35
N GLY A 35 -10.39 -9.73 6.15
CA GLY A 35 -11.00 -8.90 7.18
C GLY A 35 -12.32 -9.46 7.69
N ASP A 36 -13.22 -9.87 6.78
CA ASP A 36 -14.48 -10.53 7.17
C ASP A 36 -14.24 -11.82 7.95
N GLN A 37 -13.33 -12.68 7.46
CA GLN A 37 -13.08 -13.96 8.10
C GLN A 37 -12.39 -13.81 9.47
N MET A 38 -11.39 -12.95 9.57
CA MET A 38 -10.55 -12.83 10.77
C MET A 38 -11.11 -11.82 11.77
N LEU A 39 -11.26 -10.55 11.40
CA LEU A 39 -11.79 -9.53 12.31
C LEU A 39 -13.30 -9.65 12.47
N GLY A 40 -14.05 -9.78 11.37
CA GLY A 40 -15.50 -9.83 11.38
C GLY A 40 -16.02 -11.04 12.17
N ARG A 41 -15.71 -12.24 11.74
CA ARG A 41 -16.28 -13.46 12.34
C ARG A 41 -15.65 -13.85 13.67
N LEU A 42 -14.34 -13.69 13.85
CA LEU A 42 -13.66 -14.12 15.07
C LEU A 42 -13.76 -13.08 16.19
N ALA A 43 -13.52 -11.79 15.88
CA ALA A 43 -13.55 -10.71 16.88
C ALA A 43 -14.88 -9.94 16.91
N GLY A 44 -15.74 -10.11 15.90
CA GLY A 44 -16.98 -9.33 15.74
C GLY A 44 -16.69 -7.85 15.56
N PHE A 45 -15.61 -7.54 14.81
CA PHE A 45 -15.14 -6.18 14.58
C PHE A 45 -15.13 -5.87 13.09
N TYR A 46 -15.93 -4.87 12.70
CA TYR A 46 -15.98 -4.34 11.34
C TYR A 46 -15.41 -2.93 11.35
N PRO A 47 -14.14 -2.74 10.99
CA PRO A 47 -13.54 -1.42 10.92
C PRO A 47 -14.18 -0.60 9.80
N PRO A 48 -14.22 0.74 9.94
CA PRO A 48 -14.78 1.60 8.92
C PRO A 48 -13.94 1.59 7.65
N ASN A 49 -14.60 1.52 6.50
CA ASN A 49 -13.97 1.72 5.20
C ASN A 49 -13.77 3.22 4.87
N PRO A 50 -12.83 3.59 3.98
CA PRO A 50 -12.74 4.93 3.42
C PRO A 50 -14.07 5.38 2.81
N ILE A 51 -14.36 6.69 2.82
CA ILE A 51 -15.62 7.26 2.32
C ILE A 51 -15.91 6.83 0.87
N GLY A 52 -14.87 6.76 0.03
CA GLY A 52 -14.96 6.32 -1.37
C GLY A 52 -14.99 4.81 -1.59
N GLU A 53 -14.97 3.97 -0.53
CA GLU A 53 -14.89 2.50 -0.64
C GLU A 53 -16.06 1.75 0.01
N GLY A 54 -17.16 2.42 0.31
CA GLY A 54 -18.39 1.76 0.78
C GLY A 54 -18.99 2.28 2.08
N SER A 55 -19.96 1.52 2.60
CA SER A 55 -20.81 1.93 3.71
C SER A 55 -20.06 2.10 5.03
N PRO A 56 -20.45 3.11 5.80
CA PRO A 56 -19.77 3.50 7.03
C PRO A 56 -20.17 2.74 8.29
N ASP A 57 -20.70 1.55 8.21
CA ASP A 57 -21.18 0.85 9.39
C ASP A 57 -20.03 0.36 10.26
N TYR A 58 -19.60 1.27 11.15
CA TYR A 58 -18.68 0.95 12.22
C TYR A 58 -19.41 0.17 13.31
N SER A 59 -19.04 -1.07 13.51
CA SER A 59 -19.38 -1.80 14.72
C SER A 59 -18.12 -2.08 15.52
N GLY A 60 -18.09 -1.57 16.75
CA GLY A 60 -16.98 -1.86 17.67
C GLY A 60 -16.86 -3.36 17.93
N PRO A 61 -15.69 -3.85 18.36
CA PRO A 61 -15.45 -5.27 18.58
C PRO A 61 -16.35 -5.81 19.69
N THR A 62 -17.13 -6.85 19.36
CA THR A 62 -17.96 -7.55 20.35
C THR A 62 -17.12 -8.45 21.26
N ARG A 63 -15.98 -8.94 20.77
CA ARG A 63 -15.05 -9.83 21.47
C ARG A 63 -13.66 -9.24 21.51
N ARG A 64 -13.46 -8.17 22.28
CA ARG A 64 -12.15 -7.47 22.37
C ARG A 64 -11.00 -8.38 22.73
N TRP A 65 -11.22 -9.38 23.61
CA TRP A 65 -10.21 -10.34 24.01
C TRP A 65 -9.66 -11.21 22.87
N ALA A 66 -10.42 -11.35 21.78
CA ALA A 66 -10.00 -12.11 20.61
C ALA A 66 -8.97 -11.36 19.74
N LEU A 67 -8.89 -10.02 19.84
CA LEU A 67 -8.01 -9.21 19.01
C LEU A 67 -6.53 -9.64 19.08
N PRO A 68 -5.91 -9.84 20.27
CA PRO A 68 -4.52 -10.30 20.33
C PRO A 68 -4.30 -11.66 19.64
N LEU A 69 -5.27 -12.55 19.74
CA LEU A 69 -5.19 -13.88 19.12
C LEU A 69 -5.34 -13.81 17.59
N VAL A 70 -6.28 -13.00 17.11
CA VAL A 70 -6.55 -12.83 15.67
C VAL A 70 -5.37 -12.15 14.98
N LEU A 71 -4.84 -11.05 15.54
CA LEU A 71 -3.67 -10.37 15.00
C LEU A 71 -2.41 -11.26 15.10
N GLY A 72 -2.25 -11.99 16.19
CA GLY A 72 -1.18 -12.97 16.36
C GLY A 72 -1.21 -14.09 15.32
N LEU A 73 -2.41 -14.63 15.05
CA LEU A 73 -2.61 -15.66 14.03
C LEU A 73 -2.32 -15.12 12.62
N GLY A 74 -2.82 -13.92 12.29
CA GLY A 74 -2.54 -13.25 11.01
C GLY A 74 -1.04 -13.02 10.80
N GLY A 75 -0.35 -12.52 11.84
CA GLY A 75 1.11 -12.35 11.84
C GLY A 75 1.86 -13.68 11.65
N PHE A 76 1.43 -14.75 12.33
CA PHE A 76 2.03 -16.08 12.18
C PHE A 76 1.87 -16.63 10.77
N LEU A 77 0.65 -16.62 10.22
CA LEU A 77 0.38 -17.13 8.87
C LEU A 77 1.12 -16.32 7.81
N SER A 78 1.15 -14.98 7.95
CA SER A 78 1.93 -14.10 7.07
C SER A 78 3.42 -14.40 7.15
N GLY A 79 3.99 -14.52 8.36
CA GLY A 79 5.39 -14.88 8.56
C GLY A 79 5.74 -16.25 7.98
N LEU A 80 4.87 -17.25 8.18
CA LEU A 80 5.05 -18.59 7.62
C LEU A 80 5.11 -18.53 6.08
N LEU A 81 4.18 -17.83 5.44
CA LEU A 81 4.16 -17.71 3.98
C LEU A 81 5.39 -16.98 3.43
N VAL A 82 5.72 -15.82 4.00
CA VAL A 82 6.84 -15.00 3.54
C VAL A 82 8.15 -15.73 3.69
N PHE A 83 8.48 -16.22 4.88
CA PHE A 83 9.80 -16.81 5.14
C PHE A 83 9.97 -18.20 4.54
N THR A 84 8.87 -18.90 4.17
CA THR A 84 8.94 -20.21 3.48
C THR A 84 9.09 -20.04 1.97
N PHE A 85 8.34 -19.14 1.34
CA PHE A 85 8.21 -19.11 -0.13
C PHE A 85 8.92 -17.93 -0.79
N ALA A 86 8.90 -16.74 -0.19
CA ALA A 86 9.48 -15.54 -0.76
C ALA A 86 9.97 -14.56 0.34
N PRO A 87 11.16 -14.80 0.93
CA PRO A 87 11.70 -13.92 1.97
C PRO A 87 11.85 -12.45 1.55
N GLU A 88 12.01 -12.19 0.25
CA GLU A 88 12.06 -10.83 -0.29
C GLU A 88 10.70 -10.11 -0.29
N ALA A 89 9.62 -10.80 0.04
CA ALA A 89 8.31 -10.18 0.30
C ALA A 89 8.19 -9.63 1.73
N GLU A 90 9.24 -9.74 2.57
CA GLU A 90 9.31 -9.15 3.90
C GLU A 90 9.21 -7.62 3.84
N GLY A 91 8.64 -7.02 4.87
CA GLY A 91 8.56 -5.58 5.04
C GLY A 91 7.50 -4.90 4.19
N HIS A 92 7.66 -3.58 4.00
CA HIS A 92 6.70 -2.74 3.28
C HIS A 92 6.56 -3.14 1.81
N GLY A 93 7.66 -3.47 1.14
CA GLY A 93 7.68 -3.89 -0.27
C GLY A 93 8.37 -2.91 -1.21
N THR A 94 8.30 -1.61 -0.92
CA THR A 94 8.97 -0.57 -1.72
C THR A 94 10.48 -0.75 -1.68
N ASP A 95 11.05 -1.03 -0.50
CA ASP A 95 12.49 -1.25 -0.34
C ASP A 95 13.00 -2.42 -1.19
N ALA A 96 12.24 -3.52 -1.24
CA ALA A 96 12.59 -4.67 -2.05
C ALA A 96 12.54 -4.36 -3.57
N ALA A 97 11.62 -3.49 -3.99
CA ALA A 97 11.53 -3.05 -5.38
C ALA A 97 12.66 -2.07 -5.72
N ILE A 98 13.04 -1.17 -4.83
CA ILE A 98 14.21 -0.29 -4.97
C ILE A 98 15.50 -1.11 -5.07
N ASP A 99 15.68 -2.12 -4.21
CA ASP A 99 16.81 -3.03 -4.26
C ASP A 99 16.86 -3.82 -5.59
N ALA A 100 15.71 -4.30 -6.06
CA ALA A 100 15.61 -4.97 -7.35
C ALA A 100 15.99 -4.04 -8.52
N PHE A 101 15.59 -2.78 -8.46
CA PHE A 101 15.90 -1.77 -9.47
C PHE A 101 17.41 -1.48 -9.53
N HIS A 102 18.02 -1.14 -8.38
CA HIS A 102 19.42 -0.69 -8.34
C HIS A 102 20.42 -1.84 -8.39
N ASN A 103 20.21 -2.90 -7.60
CA ASN A 103 21.22 -3.92 -7.33
C ASN A 103 21.00 -5.20 -8.14
N LYS A 104 19.77 -5.48 -8.64
CA LYS A 104 19.45 -6.74 -9.34
C LYS A 104 19.08 -6.55 -10.82
N GLY A 105 19.42 -5.39 -11.41
CA GLY A 105 19.11 -5.08 -12.80
C GLY A 105 17.61 -5.13 -13.13
N GLY A 106 16.75 -4.78 -12.18
CA GLY A 106 15.31 -4.81 -12.31
C GLY A 106 14.70 -6.20 -12.18
N ARG A 107 15.41 -7.23 -11.74
CA ARG A 107 14.89 -8.61 -11.59
C ARG A 107 14.19 -8.81 -10.27
N ALA A 108 12.94 -9.30 -10.34
CA ALA A 108 12.16 -9.76 -9.20
C ALA A 108 11.57 -11.15 -9.50
N ARG A 109 11.48 -12.01 -8.50
CA ARG A 109 10.94 -13.37 -8.66
C ARG A 109 9.42 -13.32 -8.70
N TRP A 110 8.81 -14.07 -9.62
CA TRP A 110 7.35 -14.12 -9.78
C TRP A 110 6.60 -14.61 -8.52
N GLN A 111 7.26 -15.45 -7.69
CA GLN A 111 6.69 -15.96 -6.43
C GLN A 111 6.35 -14.83 -5.44
N VAL A 112 7.01 -13.68 -5.55
CA VAL A 112 6.70 -12.51 -4.72
C VAL A 112 5.25 -12.06 -4.90
N ILE A 113 4.69 -12.17 -6.10
CA ILE A 113 3.33 -11.71 -6.41
C ILE A 113 2.29 -12.41 -5.52
N PRO A 114 2.09 -13.74 -5.61
CA PRO A 114 1.09 -14.42 -4.79
C PRO A 114 1.41 -14.39 -3.30
N VAL A 115 2.69 -14.52 -2.92
CA VAL A 115 3.09 -14.50 -1.50
C VAL A 115 2.80 -13.14 -0.88
N LYS A 116 3.19 -12.03 -1.55
CA LYS A 116 2.92 -10.68 -1.05
C LYS A 116 1.43 -10.41 -0.95
N LEU A 117 0.66 -10.79 -1.96
CA LEU A 117 -0.78 -10.61 -1.99
C LEU A 117 -1.44 -11.27 -0.78
N VAL A 118 -1.19 -12.58 -0.58
CA VAL A 118 -1.85 -13.34 0.49
C VAL A 118 -1.31 -12.95 1.87
N ALA A 119 0.01 -12.82 2.04
CA ALA A 119 0.61 -12.47 3.33
C ALA A 119 0.20 -11.06 3.80
N SER A 120 0.14 -10.08 2.89
CA SER A 120 -0.31 -8.74 3.24
C SER A 120 -1.81 -8.68 3.50
N ALA A 121 -2.62 -9.43 2.73
CA ALA A 121 -4.06 -9.54 3.00
C ALA A 121 -4.34 -10.16 4.37
N LEU A 122 -3.60 -11.19 4.78
CA LEU A 122 -3.70 -11.78 6.12
C LEU A 122 -3.28 -10.80 7.21
N THR A 123 -2.17 -10.09 7.02
CA THR A 123 -1.68 -9.11 8.01
C THR A 123 -2.67 -7.96 8.18
N ILE A 124 -3.11 -7.35 7.09
CA ILE A 124 -4.04 -6.21 7.12
C ILE A 124 -5.43 -6.68 7.55
N GLY A 125 -5.94 -7.75 6.96
CA GLY A 125 -7.26 -8.29 7.27
C GLY A 125 -7.40 -8.83 8.70
N SER A 126 -6.30 -9.24 9.35
CA SER A 126 -6.34 -9.59 10.79
C SER A 126 -6.32 -8.36 11.71
N GLY A 127 -6.15 -7.16 11.19
CA GLY A 127 -6.12 -5.92 11.97
C GLY A 127 -4.74 -5.29 12.11
N GLY A 128 -3.73 -5.79 11.41
CA GLY A 128 -2.40 -5.18 11.36
C GLY A 128 -2.48 -3.76 10.80
N ALA A 129 -1.87 -2.80 11.50
CA ALA A 129 -1.82 -1.40 11.08
C ALA A 129 -0.79 -1.23 9.94
N ALA A 130 -1.21 -1.53 8.73
CA ALA A 130 -0.37 -1.45 7.52
C ALA A 130 -1.17 -0.88 6.35
N GLY A 131 -0.47 -0.17 5.46
CA GLY A 131 -1.04 0.36 4.22
C GLY A 131 -1.07 -0.67 3.08
N ARG A 132 -1.89 -0.39 2.08
CA ARG A 132 -2.01 -1.19 0.85
C ARG A 132 -0.96 -0.81 -0.20
N GLU A 133 -0.34 0.32 -0.04
CA GLU A 133 0.50 1.00 -1.02
C GLU A 133 1.76 0.19 -1.36
N GLY A 134 2.52 -0.17 -0.34
CA GLY A 134 3.76 -0.93 -0.49
C GLY A 134 3.58 -2.30 -1.12
N PRO A 135 2.65 -3.13 -0.61
CA PRO A 135 2.32 -4.41 -1.24
C PRO A 135 1.91 -4.27 -2.69
N THR A 136 1.06 -3.28 -3.03
CA THR A 136 0.60 -3.07 -4.41
C THR A 136 1.74 -2.62 -5.32
N ALA A 137 2.61 -1.73 -4.84
CA ALA A 137 3.81 -1.32 -5.56
C ALA A 137 4.73 -2.51 -5.84
N GLN A 138 4.97 -3.37 -4.84
CA GLN A 138 5.82 -4.56 -5.01
C GLN A 138 5.20 -5.58 -5.97
N ILE A 139 3.90 -5.83 -5.88
CA ILE A 139 3.18 -6.75 -6.79
C ILE A 139 3.25 -6.21 -8.22
N GLY A 140 2.88 -4.95 -8.45
CA GLY A 140 2.90 -4.32 -9.75
C GLY A 140 4.31 -4.24 -10.35
N GLY A 141 5.30 -3.83 -9.56
CA GLY A 141 6.70 -3.77 -9.97
C GLY A 141 7.27 -5.14 -10.30
N THR A 142 6.98 -6.16 -9.48
CA THR A 142 7.40 -7.55 -9.75
C THR A 142 6.78 -8.04 -11.06
N PHE A 143 5.51 -7.73 -11.30
CA PHE A 143 4.87 -8.10 -12.56
C PHE A 143 5.55 -7.43 -13.76
N GLY A 144 5.82 -6.13 -13.69
CA GLY A 144 6.56 -5.41 -14.75
C GLY A 144 7.92 -6.05 -15.03
N SER A 145 8.66 -6.41 -13.96
CA SER A 145 9.93 -7.13 -14.05
C SER A 145 9.81 -8.49 -14.75
N VAL A 146 8.85 -9.32 -14.33
CA VAL A 146 8.63 -10.66 -14.89
C VAL A 146 8.18 -10.58 -16.35
N LEU A 147 7.31 -9.63 -16.70
CA LEU A 147 6.89 -9.40 -18.07
C LEU A 147 8.07 -9.02 -18.96
N ALA A 148 8.90 -8.10 -18.48
CA ALA A 148 10.11 -7.68 -19.20
C ALA A 148 11.09 -8.84 -19.42
N ASP A 149 11.28 -9.69 -18.42
CA ASP A 149 12.15 -10.89 -18.53
C ASP A 149 11.58 -11.88 -19.58
N LYS A 150 10.26 -12.14 -19.55
CA LYS A 150 9.60 -13.02 -20.54
C LYS A 150 9.65 -12.49 -21.97
N LEU A 151 9.67 -11.17 -22.13
CA LEU A 151 9.81 -10.51 -23.43
C LEU A 151 11.29 -10.37 -23.88
N GLY A 152 12.24 -10.89 -23.11
CA GLY A 152 13.67 -10.82 -23.41
C GLY A 152 14.23 -9.40 -23.40
N LEU A 153 13.65 -8.48 -22.60
CA LEU A 153 14.08 -7.10 -22.52
C LEU A 153 15.41 -6.99 -21.74
N ASP A 154 16.25 -6.02 -22.14
CA ASP A 154 17.50 -5.75 -21.45
C ASP A 154 17.30 -5.23 -20.01
N ALA A 155 18.39 -5.10 -19.27
CA ALA A 155 18.35 -4.68 -17.87
C ALA A 155 17.79 -3.27 -17.68
N ALA A 156 18.06 -2.34 -18.60
CA ALA A 156 17.56 -0.98 -18.52
C ALA A 156 16.03 -0.94 -18.73
N GLN A 157 15.56 -1.63 -19.76
CA GLN A 157 14.14 -1.75 -20.07
C GLN A 157 13.36 -2.47 -18.96
N ARG A 158 13.97 -3.51 -18.35
CA ARG A 158 13.38 -4.23 -17.22
C ARG A 158 13.26 -3.36 -15.96
N ARG A 159 14.26 -2.52 -15.67
CA ARG A 159 14.17 -1.52 -14.59
C ARG A 159 13.00 -0.56 -14.83
N ARG A 160 12.86 -0.03 -16.05
CA ARG A 160 11.75 0.86 -16.41
C ARG A 160 10.38 0.15 -16.28
N ALA A 161 10.29 -1.11 -16.70
CA ALA A 161 9.06 -1.90 -16.58
C ALA A 161 8.70 -2.18 -15.11
N LEU A 162 9.69 -2.47 -14.25
CA LEU A 162 9.51 -2.61 -12.81
C LEU A 162 8.98 -1.30 -12.21
N ALA A 163 9.62 -0.17 -12.49
CA ALA A 163 9.22 1.14 -12.00
C ALA A 163 7.80 1.53 -12.45
N ALA A 164 7.51 1.33 -13.74
CA ALA A 164 6.18 1.59 -14.29
C ALA A 164 5.09 0.71 -13.63
N GLY A 165 5.41 -0.55 -13.34
CA GLY A 165 4.53 -1.46 -12.62
C GLY A 165 4.27 -1.01 -11.17
N MET A 166 5.29 -0.49 -10.47
CA MET A 166 5.11 0.13 -9.15
C MET A 166 4.13 1.30 -9.21
N GLY A 167 4.35 2.23 -10.14
CA GLY A 167 3.48 3.39 -10.33
C GLY A 167 2.06 3.01 -10.75
N ALA A 168 1.90 1.97 -11.58
CA ALA A 168 0.59 1.47 -11.97
C ALA A 168 -0.20 0.92 -10.78
N GLY A 169 0.46 0.15 -9.90
CA GLY A 169 -0.16 -0.36 -8.68
C GLY A 169 -0.60 0.75 -7.74
N ILE A 170 0.28 1.72 -7.48
CA ILE A 170 0.00 2.87 -6.62
C ILE A 170 -1.11 3.74 -7.22
N GLY A 171 -1.03 4.06 -8.53
CA GLY A 171 -2.03 4.87 -9.21
C GLY A 171 -3.43 4.28 -9.20
N ALA A 172 -3.55 2.95 -9.24
CA ALA A 172 -4.82 2.25 -9.08
C ALA A 172 -5.38 2.39 -7.67
N ILE A 173 -4.61 2.00 -6.64
CA ILE A 173 -5.05 1.98 -5.24
C ILE A 173 -5.44 3.38 -4.74
N PHE A 174 -4.65 4.41 -5.07
CA PHE A 174 -4.94 5.80 -4.68
C PHE A 174 -5.93 6.51 -5.60
N ARG A 175 -6.33 5.87 -6.71
CA ARG A 175 -7.13 6.51 -7.77
C ARG A 175 -6.50 7.81 -8.29
N ALA A 176 -5.18 7.80 -8.38
CA ALA A 176 -4.34 8.95 -8.74
C ALA A 176 -3.33 8.57 -9.83
N PRO A 177 -3.76 8.45 -11.11
CA PRO A 177 -2.90 7.92 -12.17
C PRO A 177 -1.66 8.79 -12.43
N LEU A 178 -1.78 10.11 -12.36
CA LEU A 178 -0.64 11.01 -12.49
C LEU A 178 0.31 10.89 -11.30
N GLY A 179 -0.24 10.81 -10.07
CA GLY A 179 0.55 10.59 -8.84
C GLY A 179 1.33 9.28 -8.89
N GLY A 180 0.70 8.19 -9.37
CA GLY A 180 1.36 6.91 -9.57
C GLY A 180 2.51 6.98 -10.58
N ALA A 181 2.32 7.66 -11.70
CA ALA A 181 3.37 7.85 -12.72
C ALA A 181 4.55 8.65 -12.18
N MET A 182 4.30 9.72 -11.43
CA MET A 182 5.33 10.55 -10.80
C MET A 182 6.09 9.76 -9.72
N MET A 183 5.37 9.02 -8.86
CA MET A 183 6.00 8.16 -7.88
C MET A 183 6.89 7.09 -8.50
N ALA A 184 6.52 6.54 -9.65
CA ALA A 184 7.35 5.57 -10.36
C ALA A 184 8.72 6.15 -10.76
N ALA A 185 8.77 7.43 -11.10
CA ALA A 185 9.99 8.11 -11.52
C ALA A 185 10.83 8.62 -10.34
N GLU A 186 10.19 8.99 -9.23
CA GLU A 186 10.81 9.69 -8.09
C GLU A 186 11.23 8.74 -6.95
N VAL A 187 10.37 7.77 -6.60
CA VAL A 187 10.57 6.94 -5.38
C VAL A 187 11.83 6.08 -5.41
N LEU A 188 12.39 5.87 -6.59
CA LEU A 188 13.59 5.05 -6.80
C LEU A 188 14.89 5.75 -6.41
N TYR A 189 14.89 7.07 -6.27
CA TYR A 189 16.07 7.87 -6.01
C TYR A 189 15.86 8.84 -4.85
N VAL A 190 16.95 9.19 -4.17
CA VAL A 190 16.91 10.16 -3.06
C VAL A 190 17.01 11.59 -3.58
N HIS A 191 17.79 11.82 -4.65
CA HIS A 191 18.10 13.15 -5.20
C HIS A 191 18.05 13.19 -6.73
N ASP A 192 17.49 12.16 -7.36
CA ASP A 192 17.43 12.06 -8.81
C ASP A 192 16.03 11.65 -9.26
N PHE A 193 15.81 11.61 -10.56
CA PHE A 193 14.52 11.39 -11.18
C PHE A 193 14.68 10.61 -12.49
N GLU A 194 13.99 9.48 -12.62
CA GLU A 194 14.06 8.62 -13.81
C GLU A 194 13.07 9.11 -14.88
N SER A 195 13.46 10.10 -15.67
CA SER A 195 12.60 10.71 -16.71
C SER A 195 12.10 9.70 -17.74
N ASP A 196 12.89 8.68 -18.05
CA ASP A 196 12.58 7.64 -19.03
C ASP A 196 11.40 6.73 -18.62
N VAL A 197 11.06 6.72 -17.33
CA VAL A 197 9.93 5.95 -16.79
C VAL A 197 8.61 6.69 -16.93
N ILE A 198 8.61 8.02 -17.08
CA ILE A 198 7.38 8.83 -16.99
C ILE A 198 6.34 8.39 -18.00
N LEU A 199 6.71 8.29 -19.28
CA LEU A 199 5.74 7.92 -20.31
C LEU A 199 5.19 6.53 -20.10
N LEU A 200 6.05 5.55 -19.82
CA LEU A 200 5.66 4.18 -19.55
C LEU A 200 4.81 4.09 -18.29
N GLY A 201 5.22 4.80 -17.21
CA GLY A 201 4.52 4.91 -15.94
C GLY A 201 3.16 5.57 -16.07
N LEU A 202 3.04 6.63 -16.87
CA LEU A 202 1.77 7.31 -17.11
C LEU A 202 0.76 6.41 -17.82
N ILE A 203 1.18 5.75 -18.90
CA ILE A 203 0.32 4.83 -19.64
C ILE A 203 -0.15 3.68 -18.74
N SER A 204 0.79 3.03 -18.06
CA SER A 204 0.47 1.90 -17.17
C SER A 204 -0.41 2.32 -15.98
N SER A 205 -0.17 3.48 -15.41
CA SER A 205 -0.96 4.01 -14.30
C SER A 205 -2.38 4.41 -14.71
N ILE A 206 -2.56 5.05 -15.90
CA ILE A 206 -3.89 5.38 -16.41
C ILE A 206 -4.70 4.10 -16.69
N VAL A 207 -4.09 3.11 -17.35
CA VAL A 207 -4.77 1.84 -17.65
C VAL A 207 -5.15 1.11 -16.37
N SER A 208 -4.24 1.03 -15.41
CA SER A 208 -4.47 0.39 -14.11
C SER A 208 -5.58 1.08 -13.32
N TYR A 209 -5.54 2.41 -13.25
CA TYR A 209 -6.60 3.24 -12.65
C TYR A 209 -7.96 3.01 -13.32
N SER A 210 -7.99 2.97 -14.67
CA SER A 210 -9.24 2.77 -15.39
C SER A 210 -9.88 1.41 -15.09
N ILE A 211 -9.08 0.34 -15.02
CA ILE A 211 -9.54 -1.00 -14.67
C ILE A 211 -10.03 -1.05 -13.21
N PHE A 212 -9.25 -0.51 -12.29
CA PHE A 212 -9.59 -0.50 -10.87
C PHE A 212 -10.85 0.35 -10.60
N GLY A 213 -10.94 1.54 -11.21
CA GLY A 213 -12.08 2.43 -11.08
C GLY A 213 -13.36 1.88 -11.70
N SER A 214 -13.25 1.13 -12.81
CA SER A 214 -14.41 0.45 -13.43
C SER A 214 -15.02 -0.64 -12.54
N TYR A 215 -14.23 -1.24 -11.66
CA TYR A 215 -14.70 -2.28 -10.74
C TYR A 215 -15.22 -1.68 -9.42
N PHE A 216 -14.46 -0.78 -8.78
CA PHE A 216 -14.86 -0.22 -7.48
C PHE A 216 -15.64 1.10 -7.63
N SER A 217 -15.06 2.12 -8.23
CA SER A 217 -15.63 3.45 -8.51
C SER A 217 -14.51 4.41 -8.91
N PHE A 218 -14.86 5.48 -9.61
CA PHE A 218 -13.96 6.59 -9.94
C PHE A 218 -14.01 7.73 -8.89
N GLU A 219 -14.81 7.58 -7.85
CA GLU A 219 -14.89 8.59 -6.78
C GLU A 219 -13.54 8.75 -6.07
N PRO A 220 -13.14 9.99 -5.73
CA PRO A 220 -11.92 10.22 -4.96
C PRO A 220 -11.95 9.44 -3.64
N MET A 221 -10.80 8.84 -3.28
CA MET A 221 -10.67 8.07 -2.03
C MET A 221 -11.05 8.90 -0.80
N PHE A 222 -10.73 10.19 -0.81
CA PHE A 222 -10.95 11.13 0.29
C PHE A 222 -12.31 11.83 0.22
N GLY A 223 -13.20 11.41 -0.66
CA GLY A 223 -14.53 12.01 -0.83
C GLY A 223 -14.49 13.37 -1.52
N ASN A 224 -15.56 14.12 -1.40
CA ASN A 224 -15.68 15.41 -2.07
C ASN A 224 -14.93 16.52 -1.28
N THR A 225 -13.82 16.97 -1.82
CA THR A 225 -12.99 18.06 -1.28
C THR A 225 -13.34 19.44 -1.85
N ALA A 226 -14.36 19.55 -2.71
CA ALA A 226 -14.72 20.82 -3.39
C ALA A 226 -15.11 21.96 -2.44
N GLY A 227 -15.43 21.64 -1.17
CA GLY A 227 -15.72 22.64 -0.13
C GLY A 227 -14.47 23.25 0.53
N PHE A 228 -13.28 22.68 0.28
CA PHE A 228 -12.04 23.19 0.84
C PHE A 228 -11.34 24.05 -0.19
N THR A 229 -11.49 25.35 -0.10
CA THR A 229 -10.86 26.32 -1.00
C THR A 229 -9.95 27.24 -0.21
N PHE A 230 -8.79 27.55 -0.76
CA PHE A 230 -7.94 28.61 -0.22
C PHE A 230 -8.61 29.96 -0.47
N SER A 231 -9.05 30.61 0.60
CA SER A 231 -9.86 31.84 0.53
C SER A 231 -9.07 33.08 0.91
N HIS A 232 -8.17 32.98 1.88
CA HIS A 232 -7.49 34.14 2.44
C HIS A 232 -5.99 33.89 2.69
N VAL A 233 -5.17 34.89 2.38
CA VAL A 233 -3.71 34.85 2.63
C VAL A 233 -3.37 34.64 4.12
N SER A 234 -4.27 35.08 5.01
CA SER A 234 -4.15 34.85 6.47
C SER A 234 -4.19 33.38 6.89
N GLU A 235 -4.53 32.45 6.00
CA GLU A 235 -4.49 31.00 6.25
C GLU A 235 -3.07 30.44 6.17
N ILE A 236 -2.15 31.11 5.46
CA ILE A 236 -0.76 30.61 5.25
C ILE A 236 -0.02 30.31 6.57
N PRO A 237 -0.05 31.16 7.62
CA PRO A 237 0.59 30.86 8.89
C PRO A 237 0.08 29.56 9.51
N TYR A 238 -1.22 29.27 9.40
CA TYR A 238 -1.78 28.02 9.91
C TYR A 238 -1.28 26.80 9.14
N TYR A 239 -1.16 26.89 7.81
CA TYR A 239 -0.54 25.83 7.01
C TYR A 239 0.93 25.62 7.35
N CYS A 240 1.69 26.68 7.63
CA CYS A 240 3.07 26.56 8.09
C CYS A 240 3.18 25.83 9.44
N VAL A 241 2.28 26.12 10.39
CA VAL A 241 2.23 25.43 11.69
C VAL A 241 1.88 23.95 11.50
N VAL A 242 0.85 23.66 10.69
CA VAL A 242 0.46 22.29 10.36
C VAL A 242 1.63 21.54 9.71
N GLY A 243 2.31 22.16 8.74
CA GLY A 243 3.48 21.58 8.09
C GLY A 243 4.62 21.27 9.08
N ALA A 244 4.91 22.17 10.00
CA ALA A 244 5.93 21.97 11.04
C ALA A 244 5.56 20.80 11.99
N VAL A 245 4.30 20.74 12.42
CA VAL A 245 3.78 19.65 13.26
C VAL A 245 3.84 18.31 12.51
N CYS A 246 3.41 18.26 11.26
CA CYS A 246 3.49 17.07 10.41
C CYS A 246 4.94 16.61 10.22
N GLY A 247 5.88 17.54 10.01
CA GLY A 247 7.31 17.24 9.90
C GLY A 247 7.87 16.62 11.19
N LEU A 248 7.52 17.18 12.35
CA LEU A 248 7.92 16.64 13.65
C LEU A 248 7.33 15.24 13.89
N MET A 249 6.05 15.04 13.58
CA MET A 249 5.38 13.75 13.69
C MET A 249 5.98 12.73 12.72
N GLY A 250 6.35 13.13 11.50
CA GLY A 250 7.06 12.28 10.54
C GLY A 250 8.40 11.79 11.08
N LEU A 251 9.20 12.67 11.68
CA LEU A 251 10.47 12.29 12.32
C LEU A 251 10.26 11.31 13.48
N LEU A 252 9.23 11.54 14.29
CA LEU A 252 8.87 10.66 15.40
C LEU A 252 8.45 9.27 14.89
N TYR A 253 7.63 9.24 13.84
CA TYR A 253 7.17 8.02 13.19
C TYR A 253 8.35 7.19 12.65
N VAL A 254 9.24 7.81 11.88
CA VAL A 254 10.42 7.14 11.32
C VAL A 254 11.31 6.55 12.43
N LYS A 255 11.62 7.33 13.47
CA LYS A 255 12.41 6.85 14.62
C LYS A 255 11.74 5.68 15.34
N SER A 256 10.43 5.77 15.57
CA SER A 256 9.66 4.72 16.24
C SER A 256 9.62 3.44 15.40
N PHE A 257 9.37 3.57 14.10
CA PHE A 257 9.30 2.46 13.16
C PHE A 257 10.63 1.68 13.08
N TYR A 258 11.73 2.38 12.78
CA TYR A 258 13.04 1.73 12.67
C TYR A 258 13.56 1.26 14.03
N GLY A 259 13.25 1.98 15.13
CA GLY A 259 13.57 1.56 16.49
C GLY A 259 12.87 0.25 16.85
N THR A 260 11.58 0.13 16.56
CA THR A 260 10.81 -1.11 16.78
C THR A 260 11.35 -2.24 15.91
N THR A 261 11.61 -2.00 14.64
CA THR A 261 12.22 -2.98 13.74
C THR A 261 13.55 -3.50 14.27
N ALA A 262 14.44 -2.60 14.72
CA ALA A 262 15.73 -2.97 15.31
C ALA A 262 15.56 -3.82 16.58
N LEU A 263 14.55 -3.50 17.41
CA LEU A 263 14.21 -4.29 18.60
C LEU A 263 13.79 -5.71 18.23
N PHE A 264 12.90 -5.85 17.23
CA PHE A 264 12.44 -7.16 16.76
C PHE A 264 13.56 -7.98 16.09
N HIS A 265 14.52 -7.33 15.42
CA HIS A 265 15.70 -8.03 14.93
C HIS A 265 16.55 -8.65 16.03
N LYS A 266 16.65 -8.02 17.19
CA LYS A 266 17.42 -8.51 18.36
C LYS A 266 16.73 -9.65 19.11
N LEU A 267 15.42 -9.88 18.91
CA LEU A 267 14.71 -10.96 19.58
C LEU A 267 15.28 -12.33 19.16
N PRO A 268 15.63 -13.20 20.12
CA PRO A 268 16.15 -14.55 19.87
C PRO A 268 15.03 -15.52 19.46
N LEU A 269 14.23 -15.14 18.47
CA LEU A 269 13.12 -15.92 17.95
C LEU A 269 13.34 -16.23 16.46
N PRO A 270 12.93 -17.40 15.98
CA PRO A 270 12.89 -17.70 14.54
C PRO A 270 12.09 -16.61 13.79
N ARG A 271 12.54 -16.25 12.59
CA ARG A 271 11.93 -15.17 11.79
C ARG A 271 10.44 -15.35 11.58
N ILE A 272 9.97 -16.60 11.43
CA ILE A 272 8.55 -16.96 11.22
C ILE A 272 7.66 -16.49 12.38
N PHE A 273 8.16 -16.53 13.62
CA PHE A 273 7.37 -16.18 14.81
C PHE A 273 7.41 -14.69 15.19
N LYS A 274 8.35 -13.90 14.64
CA LYS A 274 8.46 -12.47 14.92
C LYS A 274 7.20 -11.69 14.55
N PRO A 275 6.58 -11.90 13.37
CA PRO A 275 5.32 -11.24 13.04
C PRO A 275 4.15 -11.64 13.96
N MET A 276 4.13 -12.88 14.47
CA MET A 276 3.14 -13.32 15.47
C MET A 276 3.23 -12.50 16.75
N VAL A 277 4.45 -12.32 17.30
CA VAL A 277 4.67 -11.51 18.51
C VAL A 277 4.26 -10.06 18.27
N GLY A 278 4.62 -9.50 17.09
CA GLY A 278 4.18 -8.16 16.70
C GLY A 278 2.67 -8.04 16.61
N GLY A 279 2.00 -9.05 16.03
CA GLY A 279 0.54 -9.11 15.94
C GLY A 279 -0.12 -9.17 17.33
N ILE A 280 0.38 -9.99 18.24
CA ILE A 280 -0.13 -10.06 19.63
C ILE A 280 0.04 -8.70 20.33
N ALA A 281 1.19 -8.06 20.21
CA ALA A 281 1.43 -6.75 20.80
C ALA A 281 0.48 -5.68 20.23
N ALA A 282 0.29 -5.65 18.90
CA ALA A 282 -0.68 -4.77 18.24
C ALA A 282 -2.12 -5.07 18.68
N GLY A 283 -2.46 -6.35 18.85
CA GLY A 283 -3.78 -6.78 19.33
C GLY A 283 -4.04 -6.38 20.79
N ILE A 284 -3.02 -6.33 21.65
CA ILE A 284 -3.13 -5.79 23.03
C ILE A 284 -3.42 -4.29 22.97
N ILE A 285 -2.77 -3.56 22.06
CA ILE A 285 -3.08 -2.14 21.84
C ILE A 285 -4.53 -2.00 21.35
N GLY A 286 -4.95 -2.85 20.41
CA GLY A 286 -6.31 -2.87 19.89
C GLY A 286 -7.37 -3.26 20.95
N PHE A 287 -7.02 -4.04 21.96
CA PHE A 287 -7.90 -4.30 23.09
C PHE A 287 -8.21 -3.01 23.88
N ALA A 288 -7.21 -2.16 24.11
CA ALA A 288 -7.36 -0.89 24.78
C ALA A 288 -7.96 0.20 23.87
N ALA A 289 -7.54 0.25 22.61
CA ALA A 289 -7.93 1.24 21.62
C ALA A 289 -8.23 0.56 20.27
N PRO A 290 -9.43 0.02 20.06
CA PRO A 290 -9.79 -0.68 18.82
C PRO A 290 -9.62 0.17 17.56
N GLU A 291 -9.72 1.48 17.70
CA GLU A 291 -9.51 2.41 16.61
C GLU A 291 -8.04 2.50 16.17
N ALA A 292 -7.08 1.95 16.90
CA ALA A 292 -5.66 1.98 16.57
C ALA A 292 -5.22 0.85 15.64
N ILE A 293 -6.06 -0.15 15.41
CA ILE A 293 -5.76 -1.30 14.54
C ILE A 293 -6.44 -1.19 13.19
N HIS A 294 -5.98 -1.99 12.22
CA HIS A 294 -6.44 -2.01 10.84
C HIS A 294 -6.04 -0.78 10.01
N VAL A 295 -6.30 -0.81 8.70
CA VAL A 295 -6.09 0.35 7.82
C VAL A 295 -6.98 1.49 8.26
N ARG A 296 -6.39 2.58 8.70
CA ARG A 296 -7.11 3.78 9.07
C ARG A 296 -7.26 4.71 7.89
N SER A 297 -8.47 4.96 7.49
CA SER A 297 -8.83 6.20 6.83
C SER A 297 -9.26 7.19 7.92
N GLU A 298 -8.30 7.94 8.47
CA GLU A 298 -8.53 8.88 9.59
C GLU A 298 -9.53 10.00 9.26
N GLU A 299 -9.79 10.23 8.01
CA GLU A 299 -10.64 11.30 7.48
C GLU A 299 -12.10 11.24 7.93
N ARG A 300 -12.54 10.12 8.45
CA ARG A 300 -13.91 9.93 8.88
C ARG A 300 -14.30 10.65 10.14
N ARG A 301 -13.40 10.77 11.10
CA ARG A 301 -13.68 11.48 12.36
C ARG A 301 -13.69 12.98 12.17
N VAL A 302 -12.72 13.51 11.41
CA VAL A 302 -12.61 14.96 11.20
C VAL A 302 -13.85 15.51 10.48
N GLY A 303 -14.39 14.82 9.47
CA GLY A 303 -15.57 15.26 8.75
C GLY A 303 -16.88 15.26 9.58
N LYS A 304 -17.05 14.32 10.52
CA LYS A 304 -18.24 14.26 11.38
C LYS A 304 -18.17 15.22 12.56
N GLU A 305 -17.02 15.35 13.19
CA GLU A 305 -16.86 16.26 14.35
C GLU A 305 -16.86 17.73 13.92
N CYS A 306 -16.33 18.08 12.75
CA CYS A 306 -16.48 19.43 12.21
C CYS A 306 -17.94 19.77 11.89
N ARG A 307 -18.71 18.83 11.31
CA ARG A 307 -20.13 19.08 11.00
C ARG A 307 -21.01 19.24 12.24
N SER A 308 -20.73 18.54 13.33
CA SER A 308 -21.52 18.63 14.57
C SER A 308 -21.20 19.86 15.42
N ARG A 309 -20.09 20.57 15.16
CA ARG A 309 -19.73 21.81 15.88
C ARG A 309 -20.12 23.10 15.16
N TRP A 310 -20.55 23.02 13.89
CA TRP A 310 -20.92 24.18 13.07
C TRP A 310 -22.39 24.14 12.57
N SER A 311 -23.17 23.20 13.02
CA SER A 311 -24.64 23.18 12.97
C SER A 311 -25.21 23.45 14.38
#